data_c840c9e36cfcd65c00d4c05ecd435f93
#
_entry.id   c840c9e36cfcd65c00d4c05ecd435f93
#
_cell.length_a   1.000
_cell.length_b   1.000
_cell.length_c   1.000
_cell.angle_alpha   90.00
_cell.angle_beta   90.00
_cell.angle_gamma   90.00
#
_symmetry.space_group_name_H-M   'P 1'
#
loop_
_entity.id
_entity.type
_entity.pdbx_description
1 polymer ?
#
loop_
_entity_poly.entity_id
_entity_poly.type
_entity_poly.pdbx_seq_one_letter_code
_entity_poly.pdbx_strand_id
1 'polypeptide(L)'
;MKQHISPFQFSMLVGNFIFSSTLIFQPQVLIQLSKQNIWIVVLLSFCLNLLLIPIFIGNENNLSKVEGIFDNNSLSWIQKSFAGSLVVFFFFVFIRDFNSIIYFISSVLLPKTPLDIISILIILCLIYISNSGIEVIARITVVHFFIIFLTILSLPPILLNEIQVGNLLPVGGVDSVREIGKSMYLMGASIGEMIVMFFLLNYVKPFKKIKKATIKGIGIFFAIFFISSILDITVLGVGVAKESTYPNFLVVQQIHLTDFLDRLDLVIVLLWLPTVFCKLAFVLFAIQKCSNAIVGRELKFTLLPLGLLLALCMHLFKDNIEGLEFAFITWPTLGLLLEVIIFGQFLWIKRKQTGSGKGSKDRKNVKA
;
A
#
# COMPACT_ATOMS: atom_id res chain seq x y z
N MET A 1 24.18 13.29 0.74
CA MET A 1 24.43 11.84 0.59
C MET A 1 23.27 11.22 -0.17
N LYS A 2 23.52 10.34 -1.17
CA LYS A 2 22.45 9.55 -1.79
C LYS A 2 21.94 8.53 -0.78
N GLN A 3 20.64 8.59 -0.50
CA GLN A 3 19.98 7.63 0.39
C GLN A 3 19.79 6.30 -0.34
N HIS A 4 20.09 5.18 0.32
CA HIS A 4 19.95 3.83 -0.23
C HIS A 4 19.28 2.90 0.75
N ILE A 5 18.40 2.04 0.23
CA ILE A 5 17.72 1.00 1.01
C ILE A 5 18.20 -0.38 0.56
N SER A 6 18.23 -1.31 1.51
CA SER A 6 18.54 -2.72 1.21
C SER A 6 17.37 -3.42 0.50
N PRO A 7 17.60 -4.54 -0.22
CA PRO A 7 16.52 -5.34 -0.78
C PRO A 7 15.50 -5.84 0.26
N PHE A 8 15.92 -6.05 1.50
CA PHE A 8 15.03 -6.42 2.59
C PHE A 8 14.12 -5.25 2.99
N GLN A 9 14.67 -4.04 3.16
CA GLN A 9 13.87 -2.84 3.42
C GLN A 9 12.89 -2.54 2.27
N PHE A 10 13.35 -2.70 1.03
CA PHE A 10 12.49 -2.60 -0.15
C PHE A 10 11.34 -3.60 -0.10
N SER A 11 11.62 -4.86 0.25
CA SER A 11 10.61 -5.91 0.43
C SER A 11 9.52 -5.50 1.43
N MET A 12 9.93 -5.00 2.59
CA MET A 12 9.01 -4.58 3.65
C MET A 12 8.22 -3.32 3.27
N LEU A 13 8.85 -2.36 2.58
CA LEU A 13 8.16 -1.16 2.09
C LEU A 13 7.07 -1.52 1.07
N VAL A 14 7.36 -2.38 0.10
CA VAL A 14 6.37 -2.82 -0.90
C VAL A 14 5.23 -3.58 -0.23
N GLY A 15 5.54 -4.51 0.67
CA GLY A 15 4.52 -5.25 1.42
C GLY A 15 3.67 -4.33 2.28
N ASN A 16 4.30 -3.42 3.05
CA ASN A 16 3.60 -2.46 3.90
C ASN A 16 2.73 -1.48 3.08
N PHE A 17 3.17 -1.09 1.90
CA PHE A 17 2.42 -0.16 1.06
C PHE A 17 1.04 -0.71 0.69
N ILE A 18 0.97 -1.99 0.35
CA ILE A 18 -0.29 -2.67 0.06
C ILE A 18 -1.06 -2.96 1.36
N PHE A 19 -0.34 -3.44 2.39
CA PHE A 19 -0.91 -3.94 3.64
C PHE A 19 -1.63 -2.89 4.48
N SER A 20 -1.00 -1.73 4.70
CA SER A 20 -1.37 -0.81 5.77
C SER A 20 -2.81 -0.28 5.68
N SER A 21 -3.31 -0.04 4.48
CA SER A 21 -4.70 0.39 4.24
C SER A 21 -5.65 -0.78 3.98
N THR A 22 -5.16 -1.84 3.32
CA THR A 22 -5.98 -2.99 2.96
C THR A 22 -6.48 -3.75 4.19
N LEU A 23 -5.64 -3.92 5.23
CA LEU A 23 -5.98 -4.73 6.40
C LEU A 23 -7.24 -4.26 7.11
N ILE A 24 -7.40 -2.98 7.34
CA ILE A 24 -8.50 -2.45 8.17
C ILE A 24 -9.71 -2.04 7.33
N PHE A 25 -9.48 -1.47 6.15
CA PHE A 25 -10.56 -0.81 5.40
C PHE A 25 -11.21 -1.69 4.33
N GLN A 26 -10.53 -2.73 3.83
CA GLN A 26 -11.09 -3.55 2.74
C GLN A 26 -11.93 -4.76 3.16
N PRO A 27 -11.72 -5.41 4.33
CA PRO A 27 -12.40 -6.67 4.63
C PRO A 27 -13.91 -6.57 4.58
N GLN A 28 -14.52 -5.50 5.13
CA GLN A 28 -15.96 -5.30 5.11
C GLN A 28 -16.54 -5.44 3.69
N VAL A 29 -16.02 -4.66 2.75
CA VAL A 29 -16.56 -4.60 1.38
C VAL A 29 -16.30 -5.90 0.63
N LEU A 30 -15.15 -6.53 0.86
CA LEU A 30 -14.85 -7.85 0.29
C LEU A 30 -15.80 -8.92 0.84
N ILE A 31 -16.11 -8.89 2.15
CA ILE A 31 -17.07 -9.82 2.77
C ILE A 31 -18.49 -9.55 2.32
N GLN A 32 -18.88 -8.27 2.14
CA GLN A 32 -20.20 -7.94 1.57
C GLN A 32 -20.40 -8.54 0.19
N LEU A 33 -19.36 -8.62 -0.63
CA LEU A 33 -19.40 -9.18 -1.98
C LEU A 33 -19.22 -10.69 -2.00
N SER A 34 -18.12 -11.21 -1.40
CA SER A 34 -17.73 -12.62 -1.51
C SER A 34 -18.17 -13.49 -0.34
N LYS A 35 -18.77 -12.88 0.69
CA LYS A 35 -19.25 -13.56 1.91
C LYS A 35 -18.14 -14.41 2.53
N GLN A 36 -18.43 -15.66 2.90
CA GLN A 36 -17.45 -16.61 3.46
C GLN A 36 -16.33 -17.00 2.49
N ASN A 37 -16.44 -16.67 1.20
CA ASN A 37 -15.44 -17.01 0.18
C ASN A 37 -14.31 -15.96 0.05
N ILE A 38 -14.22 -14.96 0.95
CA ILE A 38 -13.16 -13.94 0.93
C ILE A 38 -11.75 -14.56 0.87
N TRP A 39 -11.50 -15.66 1.56
CA TRP A 39 -10.23 -16.35 1.57
C TRP A 39 -9.82 -16.86 0.17
N ILE A 40 -10.80 -17.25 -0.68
CA ILE A 40 -10.55 -17.61 -2.08
C ILE A 40 -10.11 -16.39 -2.87
N VAL A 41 -10.75 -15.23 -2.65
CA VAL A 41 -10.38 -13.95 -3.28
C VAL A 41 -8.93 -13.60 -2.94
N VAL A 42 -8.53 -13.74 -1.68
CA VAL A 42 -7.15 -13.46 -1.23
C VAL A 42 -6.15 -14.39 -1.91
N LEU A 43 -6.43 -15.70 -1.97
CA LEU A 43 -5.55 -16.67 -2.64
C LEU A 43 -5.42 -16.41 -4.15
N LEU A 44 -6.53 -16.18 -4.83
CA LEU A 44 -6.51 -15.86 -6.27
C LEU A 44 -5.76 -14.57 -6.55
N SER A 45 -5.95 -13.56 -5.70
CA SER A 45 -5.24 -12.28 -5.76
C SER A 45 -3.74 -12.45 -5.57
N PHE A 46 -3.32 -13.33 -4.66
CA PHE A 46 -1.91 -13.69 -4.48
C PHE A 46 -1.33 -14.36 -5.73
N CYS A 47 -2.03 -15.35 -6.27
CA CYS A 47 -1.61 -16.01 -7.51
C CYS A 47 -1.47 -15.00 -8.66
N LEU A 48 -2.42 -14.08 -8.81
CA LEU A 48 -2.35 -13.02 -9.82
C LEU A 48 -1.11 -12.14 -9.61
N ASN A 49 -0.81 -11.74 -8.38
CA ASN A 49 0.41 -10.98 -8.07
C ASN A 49 1.68 -11.72 -8.47
N LEU A 50 1.78 -13.02 -8.15
CA LEU A 50 2.94 -13.81 -8.52
C LEU A 50 3.14 -13.87 -10.03
N LEU A 51 2.08 -13.84 -10.83
CA LEU A 51 2.13 -13.76 -12.29
C LEU A 51 2.53 -12.37 -12.79
N LEU A 52 2.10 -11.30 -12.10
CA LEU A 52 2.40 -9.93 -12.50
C LEU A 52 3.82 -9.48 -12.15
N ILE A 53 4.41 -9.94 -11.03
CA ILE A 53 5.76 -9.55 -10.60
C ILE A 53 6.82 -9.72 -11.69
N PRO A 54 6.92 -10.88 -12.40
CA PRO A 54 7.88 -11.04 -13.49
C PRO A 54 7.67 -10.06 -14.65
N ILE A 55 6.42 -9.69 -14.92
CA ILE A 55 6.04 -8.75 -15.99
C ILE A 55 6.51 -7.34 -15.61
N PHE A 56 6.27 -6.90 -14.39
CA PHE A 56 6.65 -5.59 -13.88
C PHE A 56 8.18 -5.44 -13.76
N ILE A 57 8.86 -6.40 -13.15
CA ILE A 57 10.31 -6.33 -12.91
C ILE A 57 11.08 -6.71 -14.19
N GLY A 58 10.63 -7.73 -14.93
CA GLY A 58 11.31 -8.25 -16.11
C GLY A 58 12.71 -8.75 -15.76
N ASN A 59 13.72 -8.42 -16.59
CA ASN A 59 15.11 -8.79 -16.33
C ASN A 59 15.79 -7.77 -15.39
N GLU A 60 16.25 -8.23 -14.22
CA GLU A 60 16.91 -7.41 -13.19
C GLU A 60 18.14 -6.67 -13.71
N ASN A 61 18.88 -7.24 -14.67
CA ASN A 61 20.06 -6.59 -15.28
C ASN A 61 19.72 -5.30 -16.05
N ASN A 62 18.47 -5.12 -16.45
CA ASN A 62 18.02 -3.92 -17.14
C ASN A 62 17.44 -2.86 -16.18
N LEU A 63 17.23 -3.20 -14.90
CA LEU A 63 16.69 -2.26 -13.92
C LEU A 63 17.71 -1.16 -13.54
N SER A 64 19.01 -1.47 -13.58
CA SER A 64 20.07 -0.49 -13.34
C SER A 64 20.04 0.68 -14.34
N LYS A 65 19.42 0.50 -15.52
CA LYS A 65 19.26 1.54 -16.53
C LYS A 65 18.18 2.58 -16.14
N VAL A 66 17.29 2.21 -15.26
CA VAL A 66 16.20 3.08 -14.77
C VAL A 66 16.63 3.85 -13.50
N GLU A 67 17.83 3.52 -12.97
CA GLU A 67 18.42 4.22 -11.82
C GLU A 67 18.64 5.71 -12.14
N GLY A 68 18.28 6.58 -11.20
CA GLY A 68 18.54 8.00 -11.32
C GLY A 68 17.56 8.78 -12.22
N ILE A 69 16.42 8.19 -12.58
CA ILE A 69 15.38 8.93 -13.35
C ILE A 69 14.99 10.22 -12.61
N PHE A 70 14.91 10.19 -11.28
CA PHE A 70 14.51 11.34 -10.47
C PHE A 70 15.69 12.20 -9.98
N ASP A 71 16.95 11.79 -10.25
CA ASP A 71 18.15 12.51 -9.82
C ASP A 71 18.70 13.48 -10.88
N ASN A 72 18.21 13.42 -12.12
CA ASN A 72 18.68 14.26 -13.22
C ASN A 72 17.92 15.60 -13.28
N ASN A 73 18.67 16.70 -13.26
CA ASN A 73 18.11 18.05 -13.44
C ASN A 73 17.53 18.32 -14.83
N SER A 74 17.76 17.43 -15.81
CA SER A 74 17.26 17.53 -17.17
C SER A 74 16.50 16.27 -17.58
N LEU A 75 15.28 16.12 -17.09
CA LEU A 75 14.39 15.04 -17.51
C LEU A 75 13.91 15.23 -18.93
N SER A 76 13.88 14.15 -19.72
CA SER A 76 13.16 14.13 -20.99
C SER A 76 11.66 14.29 -20.75
N TRP A 77 10.92 14.75 -21.77
CA TRP A 77 9.47 14.97 -21.65
C TRP A 77 8.71 13.73 -21.17
N ILE A 78 9.10 12.54 -21.61
CA ILE A 78 8.50 11.26 -21.18
C ILE A 78 8.76 10.98 -19.69
N GLN A 79 9.97 11.28 -19.19
CA GLN A 79 10.30 11.11 -17.78
C GLN A 79 9.53 12.12 -16.90
N LYS A 80 9.33 13.35 -17.40
CA LYS A 80 8.45 14.34 -16.73
C LYS A 80 7.00 13.87 -16.69
N SER A 81 6.49 13.30 -17.80
CA SER A 81 5.15 12.73 -17.86
C SER A 81 5.00 11.56 -16.88
N PHE A 82 5.99 10.67 -16.80
CA PHE A 82 6.02 9.56 -15.84
C PHE A 82 6.03 10.05 -14.39
N ALA A 83 6.87 11.05 -14.08
CA ALA A 83 6.89 11.66 -12.74
C ALA A 83 5.54 12.34 -12.42
N GLY A 84 4.91 13.01 -13.39
CA GLY A 84 3.59 13.62 -13.25
C GLY A 84 2.49 12.59 -12.98
N SER A 85 2.50 11.47 -13.70
CA SER A 85 1.55 10.37 -13.46
C SER A 85 1.72 9.76 -12.07
N LEU A 86 2.96 9.63 -11.58
CA LEU A 86 3.23 9.19 -10.20
C LEU A 86 2.74 10.20 -9.16
N VAL A 87 2.90 11.52 -9.40
CA VAL A 87 2.36 12.55 -8.50
C VAL A 87 0.84 12.43 -8.39
N VAL A 88 0.13 12.29 -9.52
CA VAL A 88 -1.33 12.12 -9.54
C VAL A 88 -1.74 10.83 -8.81
N PHE A 89 -1.06 9.72 -9.07
CA PHE A 89 -1.32 8.46 -8.40
C PHE A 89 -1.13 8.57 -6.88
N PHE A 90 0.02 9.08 -6.44
CA PHE A 90 0.31 9.26 -5.03
C PHE A 90 -0.62 10.25 -4.33
N PHE A 91 -1.06 11.30 -5.04
CA PHE A 91 -2.04 12.25 -4.53
C PHE A 91 -3.36 11.56 -4.18
N PHE A 92 -3.91 10.75 -5.06
CA PHE A 92 -5.16 10.04 -4.81
C PHE A 92 -5.00 8.94 -3.74
N VAL A 93 -3.88 8.22 -3.73
CA VAL A 93 -3.57 7.26 -2.65
C VAL A 93 -3.50 7.98 -1.31
N PHE A 94 -2.85 9.15 -1.26
CA PHE A 94 -2.75 9.94 -0.03
C PHE A 94 -4.12 10.36 0.49
N ILE A 95 -4.95 10.97 -0.35
CA ILE A 95 -6.27 11.45 0.05
C ILE A 95 -7.14 10.31 0.58
N ARG A 96 -7.18 9.19 -0.14
CA ARG A 96 -7.95 8.01 0.26
C ARG A 96 -7.52 7.50 1.63
N ASP A 97 -6.22 7.23 1.81
CA ASP A 97 -5.71 6.61 3.02
C ASP A 97 -5.69 7.59 4.20
N PHE A 98 -5.41 8.88 3.94
CA PHE A 98 -5.44 9.94 4.94
C PHE A 98 -6.85 10.17 5.49
N ASN A 99 -7.84 10.21 4.60
CA ASN A 99 -9.24 10.31 4.98
C ASN A 99 -9.66 9.10 5.83
N SER A 100 -9.36 7.89 5.36
CA SER A 100 -9.69 6.65 6.06
C SER A 100 -9.10 6.59 7.47
N ILE A 101 -7.83 6.99 7.65
CA ILE A 101 -7.19 6.94 8.98
C ILE A 101 -7.73 8.01 9.94
N ILE A 102 -8.08 9.19 9.44
CA ILE A 102 -8.69 10.24 10.27
C ILE A 102 -10.04 9.77 10.80
N TYR A 103 -10.89 9.22 9.94
CA TYR A 103 -12.19 8.70 10.37
C TYR A 103 -12.06 7.49 11.30
N PHE A 104 -11.09 6.61 11.07
CA PHE A 104 -10.81 5.52 12.00
C PHE A 104 -10.42 6.06 13.39
N ILE A 105 -9.47 6.98 13.45
CA ILE A 105 -9.02 7.56 14.72
C ILE A 105 -10.17 8.30 15.42
N SER A 106 -10.96 9.08 14.67
CA SER A 106 -12.11 9.79 15.22
C SER A 106 -13.18 8.84 15.75
N SER A 107 -13.49 7.76 15.04
CA SER A 107 -14.58 6.86 15.45
C SER A 107 -14.18 5.90 16.57
N VAL A 108 -12.90 5.45 16.59
CA VAL A 108 -12.44 4.38 17.49
C VAL A 108 -11.65 4.91 18.68
N LEU A 109 -10.72 5.85 18.45
CA LEU A 109 -9.77 6.29 19.47
C LEU A 109 -10.16 7.62 20.13
N LEU A 110 -10.59 8.60 19.35
CA LEU A 110 -10.80 9.99 19.79
C LEU A 110 -12.17 10.54 19.37
N PRO A 111 -13.30 9.93 19.80
CA PRO A 111 -14.64 10.29 19.31
C PRO A 111 -15.12 11.71 19.69
N LYS A 112 -14.43 12.35 20.63
CA LYS A 112 -14.76 13.73 21.08
C LYS A 112 -13.83 14.79 20.46
N THR A 113 -12.86 14.40 19.62
CA THR A 113 -11.88 15.32 19.03
C THR A 113 -12.31 15.71 17.62
N PRO A 114 -12.36 17.01 17.28
CA PRO A 114 -12.68 17.47 15.93
C PRO A 114 -11.73 16.89 14.88
N LEU A 115 -12.26 16.55 13.70
CA LEU A 115 -11.50 15.93 12.60
C LEU A 115 -10.32 16.81 12.17
N ASP A 116 -10.47 18.13 12.18
CA ASP A 116 -9.41 19.09 11.81
C ASP A 116 -8.20 18.99 12.73
N ILE A 117 -8.43 18.85 14.04
CA ILE A 117 -7.35 18.70 15.02
C ILE A 117 -6.60 17.39 14.79
N ILE A 118 -7.34 16.29 14.57
CA ILE A 118 -6.75 14.99 14.25
C ILE A 118 -5.92 15.09 12.96
N SER A 119 -6.45 15.72 11.92
CA SER A 119 -5.78 15.88 10.63
C SER A 119 -4.48 16.68 10.74
N ILE A 120 -4.49 17.80 11.48
CA ILE A 120 -3.31 18.64 11.71
C ILE A 120 -2.23 17.87 12.48
N LEU A 121 -2.60 17.14 13.53
CA LEU A 121 -1.63 16.36 14.31
C LEU A 121 -0.98 15.26 13.46
N ILE A 122 -1.80 14.53 12.70
CA ILE A 122 -1.29 13.47 11.83
C ILE A 122 -0.35 14.07 10.77
N ILE A 123 -0.77 15.12 10.05
CA ILE A 123 0.06 15.68 8.97
C ILE A 123 1.40 16.23 9.47
N LEU A 124 1.45 16.83 10.66
CA LEU A 124 2.71 17.27 11.26
C LEU A 124 3.65 16.08 11.53
N CYS A 125 3.12 14.96 12.05
CA CYS A 125 3.88 13.72 12.21
C CYS A 125 4.39 13.19 10.86
N LEU A 126 3.53 13.18 9.83
CA LEU A 126 3.90 12.71 8.49
C LEU A 126 4.99 13.58 7.85
N ILE A 127 4.91 14.91 8.00
CA ILE A 127 5.94 15.85 7.53
C ILE A 127 7.27 15.56 8.23
N TYR A 128 7.26 15.36 9.55
CA TYR A 128 8.46 15.04 10.32
C TYR A 128 9.12 13.73 9.84
N ILE A 129 8.34 12.66 9.69
CA ILE A 129 8.84 11.36 9.21
C ILE A 129 9.31 11.47 7.75
N SER A 130 8.56 12.13 6.88
CA SER A 130 8.90 12.33 5.47
C SER A 130 10.21 13.12 5.29
N ASN A 131 10.42 14.18 6.09
CA ASN A 131 11.64 15.00 6.06
C ASN A 131 12.89 14.21 6.46
N SER A 132 12.73 13.15 7.24
CA SER A 132 13.84 12.27 7.64
C SER A 132 14.35 11.39 6.48
N GLY A 133 13.59 11.29 5.39
CA GLY A 133 13.98 10.62 4.16
C GLY A 133 13.69 9.12 4.13
N ILE A 134 13.93 8.51 2.93
CA ILE A 134 13.52 7.15 2.63
C ILE A 134 14.19 6.07 3.51
N GLU A 135 15.44 6.29 3.94
CA GLU A 135 16.13 5.32 4.79
C GLU A 135 15.47 5.19 6.16
N VAL A 136 15.08 6.33 6.76
CA VAL A 136 14.40 6.35 8.06
C VAL A 136 13.02 5.73 7.95
N ILE A 137 12.24 6.12 6.93
CA ILE A 137 10.93 5.53 6.64
C ILE A 137 11.06 4.00 6.50
N ALA A 138 12.05 3.53 5.73
CA ALA A 138 12.27 2.11 5.53
C ALA A 138 12.63 1.35 6.82
N ARG A 139 13.44 1.96 7.70
CA ARG A 139 13.81 1.35 9.00
C ARG A 139 12.59 1.23 9.92
N ILE A 140 11.80 2.30 10.04
CA ILE A 140 10.57 2.31 10.83
C ILE A 140 9.59 1.26 10.28
N THR A 141 9.39 1.23 8.96
CA THR A 141 8.53 0.24 8.29
C THR A 141 8.94 -1.19 8.60
N VAL A 142 10.25 -1.53 8.52
CA VAL A 142 10.73 -2.88 8.80
C VAL A 142 10.35 -3.32 10.22
N VAL A 143 10.56 -2.47 11.21
CA VAL A 143 10.28 -2.79 12.61
C VAL A 143 8.79 -3.03 12.81
N HIS A 144 7.95 -2.07 12.41
CA HIS A 144 6.51 -2.13 12.67
C HIS A 144 5.80 -3.20 11.82
N PHE A 145 6.20 -3.38 10.56
CA PHE A 145 5.63 -4.43 9.73
C PHE A 145 5.97 -5.83 10.23
N PHE A 146 7.16 -6.00 10.82
CA PHE A 146 7.53 -7.27 11.44
C PHE A 146 6.76 -7.51 12.74
N ILE A 147 6.59 -6.48 13.57
CA ILE A 147 5.81 -6.58 14.82
C ILE A 147 4.36 -6.96 14.48
N ILE A 148 3.70 -6.26 13.55
CA ILE A 148 2.31 -6.56 13.19
C ILE A 148 2.17 -7.96 12.56
N PHE A 149 3.17 -8.41 11.79
CA PHE A 149 3.20 -9.78 11.26
C PHE A 149 3.16 -10.81 12.39
N LEU A 150 4.02 -10.66 13.41
CA LEU A 150 4.04 -11.55 14.56
C LEU A 150 2.73 -11.47 15.37
N THR A 151 2.18 -10.27 15.54
CA THR A 151 0.90 -10.05 16.22
C THR A 151 -0.23 -10.79 15.51
N ILE A 152 -0.39 -10.62 14.19
CA ILE A 152 -1.44 -11.31 13.43
C ILE A 152 -1.24 -12.84 13.45
N LEU A 153 0.01 -13.31 13.41
CA LEU A 153 0.31 -14.74 13.51
C LEU A 153 -0.05 -15.33 14.87
N SER A 154 -0.05 -14.53 15.94
CA SER A 154 -0.43 -14.96 17.28
C SER A 154 -1.95 -14.97 17.53
N LEU A 155 -2.76 -14.32 16.68
CA LEU A 155 -4.22 -14.26 16.88
C LEU A 155 -4.92 -15.62 16.81
N PRO A 156 -4.65 -16.52 15.84
CA PRO A 156 -5.35 -17.80 15.76
C PRO A 156 -5.25 -18.64 17.05
N PRO A 157 -4.08 -18.85 17.69
CA PRO A 157 -4.02 -19.57 18.96
C PRO A 157 -4.69 -18.84 20.13
N ILE A 158 -4.72 -17.51 20.13
CA ILE A 158 -5.39 -16.72 21.17
C ILE A 158 -6.92 -16.84 21.05
N LEU A 159 -7.44 -16.89 19.84
CA LEU A 159 -8.88 -16.93 19.55
C LEU A 159 -9.44 -18.34 19.34
N LEU A 160 -8.70 -19.39 19.70
CA LEU A 160 -9.11 -20.80 19.45
C LEU A 160 -10.52 -21.12 19.93
N ASN A 161 -10.94 -20.57 21.07
CA ASN A 161 -12.27 -20.80 21.65
C ASN A 161 -13.40 -20.10 20.88
N GLU A 162 -13.08 -19.03 20.16
CA GLU A 162 -14.04 -18.23 19.39
C GLU A 162 -14.16 -18.68 17.93
N ILE A 163 -13.21 -19.51 17.46
CA ILE A 163 -13.16 -19.96 16.07
C ILE A 163 -14.25 -20.99 15.79
N GLN A 164 -15.17 -20.65 14.90
CA GLN A 164 -16.23 -21.52 14.39
C GLN A 164 -15.96 -21.83 12.90
N VAL A 165 -15.27 -22.96 12.64
CA VAL A 165 -14.91 -23.37 11.26
C VAL A 165 -16.14 -23.57 10.36
N GLY A 166 -17.29 -23.89 10.93
CA GLY A 166 -18.57 -24.00 10.22
C GLY A 166 -18.98 -22.72 9.47
N ASN A 167 -18.55 -21.55 9.93
CA ASN A 167 -18.82 -20.27 9.28
C ASN A 167 -18.15 -20.11 7.90
N LEU A 168 -17.18 -20.97 7.55
CA LEU A 168 -16.56 -21.01 6.22
C LEU A 168 -17.42 -21.77 5.20
N LEU A 169 -18.49 -22.43 5.63
CA LEU A 169 -19.37 -23.21 4.76
C LEU A 169 -20.65 -22.43 4.41
N PRO A 170 -21.26 -22.69 3.25
CA PRO A 170 -20.79 -23.57 2.15
C PRO A 170 -19.68 -22.90 1.33
N VAL A 171 -18.71 -23.69 0.88
CA VAL A 171 -17.66 -23.22 -0.01
C VAL A 171 -18.14 -23.26 -1.46
N GLY A 172 -18.05 -22.13 -2.15
CA GLY A 172 -18.39 -22.05 -3.55
C GLY A 172 -19.91 -21.99 -3.84
N GLY A 173 -20.24 -22.08 -5.10
CA GLY A 173 -21.60 -21.98 -5.67
C GLY A 173 -21.54 -21.24 -7.01
N VAL A 174 -22.51 -21.43 -7.90
CA VAL A 174 -22.52 -20.80 -9.23
C VAL A 174 -22.54 -19.27 -9.11
N ASP A 175 -23.32 -18.74 -8.17
CA ASP A 175 -23.39 -17.29 -7.89
C ASP A 175 -22.09 -16.73 -7.30
N SER A 176 -21.34 -17.56 -6.57
CA SER A 176 -20.07 -17.16 -5.94
C SER A 176 -19.00 -16.77 -6.96
N VAL A 177 -18.99 -17.31 -8.18
CA VAL A 177 -18.00 -16.96 -9.21
C VAL A 177 -18.09 -15.48 -9.60
N ARG A 178 -19.33 -14.97 -9.77
CA ARG A 178 -19.56 -13.56 -10.09
C ARG A 178 -19.18 -12.65 -8.93
N GLU A 179 -19.50 -13.03 -7.72
CA GLU A 179 -19.20 -12.30 -6.48
C GLU A 179 -17.68 -12.27 -6.22
N ILE A 180 -16.98 -13.39 -6.39
CA ILE A 180 -15.52 -13.48 -6.32
C ILE A 180 -14.88 -12.59 -7.40
N GLY A 181 -15.41 -12.58 -8.63
CA GLY A 181 -14.93 -11.72 -9.71
C GLY A 181 -15.00 -10.22 -9.37
N LYS A 182 -16.11 -9.77 -8.77
CA LYS A 182 -16.26 -8.38 -8.28
C LYS A 182 -15.25 -8.06 -7.17
N SER A 183 -15.08 -8.97 -6.21
CA SER A 183 -14.12 -8.81 -5.13
C SER A 183 -12.68 -8.78 -5.65
N MET A 184 -12.34 -9.61 -6.65
CA MET A 184 -11.06 -9.58 -7.35
C MET A 184 -10.80 -8.24 -8.06
N TYR A 185 -11.83 -7.63 -8.64
CA TYR A 185 -11.73 -6.30 -9.24
C TYR A 185 -11.37 -5.23 -8.20
N LEU A 186 -12.01 -5.24 -7.03
CA LEU A 186 -11.67 -4.32 -5.93
C LEU A 186 -10.24 -4.55 -5.41
N MET A 187 -9.86 -5.81 -5.22
CA MET A 187 -8.49 -6.16 -4.83
C MET A 187 -7.46 -5.77 -5.90
N GLY A 188 -7.85 -5.75 -7.17
CA GLY A 188 -6.99 -5.39 -8.30
C GLY A 188 -6.32 -4.04 -8.14
N ALA A 189 -7.07 -3.01 -7.76
CA ALA A 189 -6.52 -1.67 -7.51
C ALA A 189 -5.54 -1.62 -6.34
N SER A 190 -5.77 -2.41 -5.28
CA SER A 190 -4.83 -2.49 -4.16
C SER A 190 -3.57 -3.28 -4.51
N ILE A 191 -3.72 -4.32 -5.33
CA ILE A 191 -2.61 -5.09 -5.88
C ILE A 191 -1.75 -4.23 -6.80
N GLY A 192 -2.38 -3.41 -7.64
CA GLY A 192 -1.70 -2.53 -8.57
C GLY A 192 -0.90 -1.43 -7.88
N GLU A 193 -1.20 -1.11 -6.62
CA GLU A 193 -0.37 -0.22 -5.79
C GLU A 193 1.09 -0.70 -5.68
N MET A 194 1.41 -1.94 -6.02
CA MET A 194 2.81 -2.39 -6.11
C MET A 194 3.62 -1.61 -7.16
N ILE A 195 2.98 -0.80 -8.01
CA ILE A 195 3.62 0.15 -8.93
C ILE A 195 4.56 1.15 -8.22
N VAL A 196 4.35 1.36 -6.92
CA VAL A 196 5.26 2.08 -6.03
C VAL A 196 6.71 1.61 -6.13
N MET A 197 6.92 0.33 -6.48
CA MET A 197 8.25 -0.20 -6.65
C MET A 197 9.04 0.52 -7.75
N PHE A 198 8.40 1.08 -8.79
CA PHE A 198 9.10 1.82 -9.84
C PHE A 198 9.75 3.11 -9.31
N PHE A 199 9.13 3.76 -8.34
CA PHE A 199 9.74 4.86 -7.61
C PHE A 199 10.89 4.37 -6.71
N LEU A 200 10.66 3.28 -5.96
CA LEU A 200 11.63 2.71 -5.03
C LEU A 200 12.89 2.15 -5.71
N LEU A 201 12.83 1.77 -7.00
CA LEU A 201 13.99 1.31 -7.78
C LEU A 201 15.13 2.32 -7.81
N ASN A 202 14.85 3.62 -7.61
CA ASN A 202 15.88 4.66 -7.57
C ASN A 202 16.73 4.62 -6.29
N TYR A 203 16.25 3.96 -5.25
CA TYR A 203 16.85 3.95 -3.91
C TYR A 203 17.41 2.58 -3.50
N VAL A 204 17.03 1.48 -4.16
CA VAL A 204 17.41 0.12 -3.75
C VAL A 204 18.75 -0.32 -4.34
N LYS A 205 19.63 -0.91 -3.51
CA LYS A 205 20.87 -1.59 -3.93
C LYS A 205 21.15 -2.82 -3.06
N PRO A 206 21.65 -3.93 -3.63
CA PRO A 206 21.90 -4.24 -5.06
C PRO A 206 20.63 -4.70 -5.81
N PHE A 207 20.55 -4.45 -7.12
CA PHE A 207 19.38 -4.79 -7.96
C PHE A 207 19.16 -6.31 -8.13
N LYS A 208 20.20 -7.12 -8.06
CA LYS A 208 20.15 -8.60 -8.28
C LYS A 208 19.19 -9.38 -7.36
N LYS A 209 18.61 -8.76 -6.34
CA LYS A 209 17.72 -9.42 -5.37
C LYS A 209 16.31 -8.82 -5.34
N ILE A 210 16.01 -7.87 -6.21
CA ILE A 210 14.74 -7.14 -6.17
C ILE A 210 13.55 -8.06 -6.39
N LYS A 211 13.60 -8.94 -7.40
CA LYS A 211 12.49 -9.87 -7.67
C LYS A 211 12.18 -10.77 -6.48
N LYS A 212 13.21 -11.37 -5.86
CA LYS A 212 13.04 -12.17 -4.64
C LYS A 212 12.53 -11.33 -3.47
N ALA A 213 13.01 -10.11 -3.36
CA ALA A 213 12.56 -9.18 -2.32
C ALA A 213 11.08 -8.84 -2.49
N THR A 214 10.64 -8.48 -3.71
CA THR A 214 9.24 -8.19 -4.00
C THR A 214 8.33 -9.38 -3.66
N ILE A 215 8.70 -10.59 -4.10
CA ILE A 215 7.94 -11.81 -3.79
C ILE A 215 7.82 -12.02 -2.27
N LYS A 216 8.91 -11.80 -1.51
CA LYS A 216 8.87 -11.92 -0.04
C LYS A 216 7.94 -10.91 0.60
N GLY A 217 8.02 -9.63 0.24
CA GLY A 217 7.17 -8.58 0.81
C GLY A 217 5.70 -8.82 0.53
N ILE A 218 5.37 -9.12 -0.71
CA ILE A 218 4.00 -9.45 -1.13
C ILE A 218 3.52 -10.75 -0.48
N GLY A 219 4.38 -11.77 -0.38
CA GLY A 219 4.05 -13.03 0.28
C GLY A 219 3.70 -12.85 1.77
N ILE A 220 4.47 -12.03 2.50
CA ILE A 220 4.18 -11.71 3.90
C ILE A 220 2.83 -10.97 4.01
N PHE A 221 2.60 -9.96 3.15
CA PHE A 221 1.30 -9.26 3.10
C PHE A 221 0.14 -10.23 2.92
N PHE A 222 0.22 -11.08 1.90
CA PHE A 222 -0.88 -12.03 1.63
C PHE A 222 -1.07 -13.06 2.74
N ALA A 223 0.01 -13.49 3.40
CA ALA A 223 -0.10 -14.39 4.57
C ALA A 223 -0.85 -13.71 5.72
N ILE A 224 -0.50 -12.46 6.05
CA ILE A 224 -1.20 -11.68 7.08
C ILE A 224 -2.67 -11.51 6.70
N PHE A 225 -2.94 -11.05 5.48
CA PHE A 225 -4.30 -10.75 5.03
C PHE A 225 -5.17 -12.01 4.91
N PHE A 226 -4.57 -13.14 4.54
CA PHE A 226 -5.24 -14.45 4.52
C PHE A 226 -5.66 -14.90 5.92
N ILE A 227 -4.74 -14.83 6.89
CA ILE A 227 -5.03 -15.18 8.29
C ILE A 227 -6.14 -14.28 8.83
N SER A 228 -6.03 -12.98 8.65
CA SER A 228 -7.04 -12.01 9.10
C SER A 228 -8.40 -12.28 8.47
N SER A 229 -8.47 -12.53 7.15
CA SER A 229 -9.72 -12.81 6.46
C SER A 229 -10.40 -14.10 6.91
N ILE A 230 -9.62 -15.13 7.26
CA ILE A 230 -10.18 -16.35 7.85
C ILE A 230 -10.73 -16.05 9.24
N LEU A 231 -10.01 -15.29 10.08
CA LEU A 231 -10.49 -14.93 11.41
C LEU A 231 -11.75 -14.08 11.35
N ASP A 232 -11.85 -13.12 10.43
CA ASP A 232 -13.07 -12.33 10.26
C ASP A 232 -14.30 -13.20 10.07
N ILE A 233 -14.19 -14.27 9.27
CA ILE A 233 -15.31 -15.16 9.00
C ILE A 233 -15.51 -16.18 10.13
N THR A 234 -14.45 -16.78 10.63
CA THR A 234 -14.57 -17.87 11.62
C THR A 234 -14.96 -17.38 13.00
N VAL A 235 -14.56 -16.16 13.38
CA VAL A 235 -14.87 -15.57 14.69
C VAL A 235 -16.19 -14.79 14.66
N LEU A 236 -16.37 -13.89 13.68
CA LEU A 236 -17.54 -13.01 13.63
C LEU A 236 -18.71 -13.60 12.86
N GLY A 237 -18.45 -14.52 11.94
CA GLY A 237 -19.43 -14.97 10.94
C GLY A 237 -19.70 -13.90 9.89
N VAL A 238 -20.23 -14.31 8.74
CA VAL A 238 -20.55 -13.40 7.60
C VAL A 238 -21.53 -12.31 8.01
N GLY A 239 -22.51 -12.64 8.87
CA GLY A 239 -23.56 -11.71 9.28
C GLY A 239 -23.03 -10.47 9.96
N VAL A 240 -22.16 -10.64 10.95
CA VAL A 240 -21.56 -9.53 11.72
C VAL A 240 -20.44 -8.85 10.92
N ALA A 241 -19.58 -9.64 10.28
CA ALA A 241 -18.42 -9.11 9.57
C ALA A 241 -18.78 -8.18 8.41
N LYS A 242 -19.86 -8.45 7.65
CA LYS A 242 -20.30 -7.60 6.53
C LYS A 242 -20.90 -6.25 6.97
N GLU A 243 -21.48 -6.18 8.17
CA GLU A 243 -22.09 -4.96 8.71
C GLU A 243 -21.07 -4.12 9.50
N SER A 244 -19.97 -4.72 9.96
CA SER A 244 -18.91 -4.01 10.68
C SER A 244 -18.06 -3.19 9.73
N THR A 245 -17.86 -1.88 10.04
CA THR A 245 -16.95 -1.01 9.28
C THR A 245 -15.51 -1.47 9.36
N TYR A 246 -15.11 -2.09 10.47
CA TYR A 246 -13.74 -2.55 10.74
C TYR A 246 -13.73 -3.99 11.29
N PRO A 247 -13.99 -5.03 10.46
CA PRO A 247 -14.10 -6.41 10.92
C PRO A 247 -12.86 -6.88 11.69
N ASN A 248 -11.66 -6.66 11.16
CA ASN A 248 -10.41 -7.04 11.83
C ASN A 248 -10.24 -6.40 13.22
N PHE A 249 -10.71 -5.18 13.41
CA PHE A 249 -10.70 -4.55 14.72
C PHE A 249 -11.69 -5.22 15.67
N LEU A 250 -12.88 -5.57 15.17
CA LEU A 250 -13.92 -6.26 15.96
C LEU A 250 -13.49 -7.69 16.35
N VAL A 251 -12.75 -8.41 15.47
CA VAL A 251 -12.14 -9.72 15.82
C VAL A 251 -11.23 -9.60 17.03
N VAL A 252 -10.42 -8.54 17.07
CA VAL A 252 -9.48 -8.33 18.18
C VAL A 252 -10.22 -8.03 19.49
N GLN A 253 -11.37 -7.38 19.42
CA GLN A 253 -12.22 -7.12 20.59
C GLN A 253 -12.84 -8.39 21.19
N GLN A 254 -12.85 -9.52 20.44
CA GLN A 254 -13.29 -10.81 20.98
C GLN A 254 -12.22 -11.50 21.86
N ILE A 255 -11.05 -10.90 22.01
CA ILE A 255 -9.99 -11.45 22.86
C ILE A 255 -10.30 -11.18 24.33
N HIS A 256 -10.67 -12.21 25.06
CA HIS A 256 -10.90 -12.19 26.51
C HIS A 256 -9.82 -13.02 27.20
N LEU A 257 -8.67 -12.42 27.51
CA LEU A 257 -7.59 -13.13 28.22
C LEU A 257 -7.74 -13.11 29.74
N THR A 258 -8.15 -12.00 30.30
CA THR A 258 -8.41 -11.81 31.75
C THR A 258 -9.26 -10.57 31.93
N ASP A 259 -10.00 -10.48 33.06
CA ASP A 259 -10.81 -9.31 33.44
C ASP A 259 -10.00 -7.99 33.55
N PHE A 260 -8.67 -8.08 33.58
CA PHE A 260 -7.77 -6.92 33.68
C PHE A 260 -7.25 -6.42 32.30
N LEU A 261 -7.27 -7.27 31.26
CA LEU A 261 -6.72 -6.99 29.93
C LEU A 261 -7.82 -6.84 28.86
N ASP A 262 -8.91 -6.18 29.20
CA ASP A 262 -10.09 -6.01 28.31
C ASP A 262 -9.86 -5.11 27.10
N ARG A 263 -8.75 -4.37 27.03
CA ARG A 263 -8.49 -3.38 25.98
C ARG A 263 -7.25 -3.72 25.13
N LEU A 264 -7.07 -5.01 24.81
CA LEU A 264 -6.01 -5.45 23.88
C LEU A 264 -6.20 -4.92 22.46
N ASP A 265 -7.43 -4.57 22.09
CA ASP A 265 -7.77 -3.91 20.86
C ASP A 265 -6.96 -2.63 20.64
N LEU A 266 -6.80 -1.79 21.67
CA LEU A 266 -5.99 -0.58 21.60
C LEU A 266 -4.50 -0.86 21.37
N VAL A 267 -3.97 -1.93 21.97
CA VAL A 267 -2.56 -2.31 21.79
C VAL A 267 -2.30 -2.68 20.33
N ILE A 268 -3.19 -3.47 19.72
CA ILE A 268 -3.05 -3.89 18.32
C ILE A 268 -3.18 -2.69 17.37
N VAL A 269 -4.11 -1.76 17.66
CA VAL A 269 -4.21 -0.51 16.90
C VAL A 269 -2.92 0.30 16.99
N LEU A 270 -2.33 0.44 18.18
CA LEU A 270 -1.06 1.14 18.37
C LEU A 270 0.10 0.50 17.61
N LEU A 271 0.09 -0.82 17.45
CA LEU A 271 1.10 -1.54 16.67
C LEU A 271 0.88 -1.40 15.15
N TRP A 272 -0.39 -1.32 14.70
CA TRP A 272 -0.73 -1.16 13.29
C TRP A 272 -0.60 0.28 12.80
N LEU A 273 -0.99 1.26 13.58
CA LEU A 273 -1.05 2.68 13.20
C LEU A 273 0.26 3.22 12.57
N PRO A 274 1.46 2.91 13.12
CA PRO A 274 2.72 3.33 12.53
C PRO A 274 2.96 2.78 11.12
N THR A 275 2.37 1.65 10.74
CA THR A 275 2.49 1.10 9.39
C THR A 275 1.79 2.00 8.37
N VAL A 276 0.62 2.54 8.71
CA VAL A 276 -0.12 3.51 7.88
C VAL A 276 0.64 4.85 7.83
N PHE A 277 1.18 5.32 8.95
CA PHE A 277 1.98 6.54 8.99
C PHE A 277 3.22 6.42 8.11
N CYS A 278 3.91 5.28 8.12
CA CYS A 278 5.03 5.02 7.22
C CYS A 278 4.61 5.06 5.74
N LYS A 279 3.45 4.50 5.38
CA LYS A 279 2.92 4.57 4.02
C LYS A 279 2.64 6.02 3.61
N LEU A 280 1.88 6.76 4.41
CA LEU A 280 1.52 8.15 4.10
C LEU A 280 2.74 9.08 4.07
N ALA A 281 3.70 8.93 5.00
CA ALA A 281 4.95 9.68 4.99
C ALA A 281 5.80 9.35 3.75
N PHE A 282 5.84 8.09 3.34
CA PHE A 282 6.48 7.68 2.09
C PHE A 282 5.81 8.32 0.88
N VAL A 283 4.48 8.33 0.82
CA VAL A 283 3.72 8.96 -0.27
C VAL A 283 4.02 10.46 -0.35
N LEU A 284 4.04 11.15 0.78
CA LEU A 284 4.40 12.57 0.87
C LEU A 284 5.83 12.83 0.36
N PHE A 285 6.78 11.99 0.77
CA PHE A 285 8.16 12.03 0.28
C PHE A 285 8.23 11.81 -1.24
N ALA A 286 7.48 10.84 -1.76
CA ALA A 286 7.46 10.52 -3.19
C ALA A 286 6.86 11.66 -4.03
N ILE A 287 5.75 12.26 -3.59
CA ILE A 287 5.15 13.43 -4.25
C ILE A 287 6.18 14.57 -4.32
N GLN A 288 6.85 14.89 -3.22
CA GLN A 288 7.88 15.94 -3.20
C GLN A 288 9.02 15.64 -4.19
N LYS A 289 9.56 14.42 -4.19
CA LYS A 289 10.68 14.05 -5.06
C LYS A 289 10.29 14.06 -6.54
N CYS A 290 9.11 13.54 -6.88
CA CYS A 290 8.60 13.60 -8.25
C CYS A 290 8.34 15.05 -8.70
N SER A 291 7.77 15.89 -7.85
CA SER A 291 7.52 17.31 -8.14
C SER A 291 8.84 18.08 -8.36
N ASN A 292 9.84 17.85 -7.52
CA ASN A 292 11.19 18.44 -7.70
C ASN A 292 11.82 18.02 -9.03
N ALA A 293 11.67 16.74 -9.41
CA ALA A 293 12.18 16.21 -10.66
C ALA A 293 11.50 16.85 -11.90
N ILE A 294 10.19 17.12 -11.83
CA ILE A 294 9.44 17.81 -12.89
C ILE A 294 9.93 19.26 -13.06
N VAL A 295 10.11 19.98 -11.94
CA VAL A 295 10.55 21.38 -11.91
C VAL A 295 12.04 21.52 -12.28
N GLY A 296 12.83 20.44 -12.10
CA GLY A 296 14.28 20.42 -12.39
C GLY A 296 15.14 21.13 -11.34
N ARG A 297 14.61 21.39 -10.16
CA ARG A 297 15.34 21.97 -9.02
C ARG A 297 14.82 21.44 -7.69
N GLU A 298 15.70 21.35 -6.69
CA GLU A 298 15.28 21.06 -5.32
C GLU A 298 14.59 22.30 -4.72
N LEU A 299 13.31 22.15 -4.44
CA LEU A 299 12.52 23.16 -3.76
C LEU A 299 12.72 22.96 -2.26
N LYS A 300 13.51 23.80 -1.62
CA LYS A 300 13.71 23.78 -0.16
C LYS A 300 12.39 24.15 0.53
N PHE A 301 12.12 23.52 1.68
CA PHE A 301 10.92 23.77 2.51
C PHE A 301 9.56 23.47 1.87
N THR A 302 9.48 22.63 0.84
CA THR A 302 8.20 22.32 0.17
C THR A 302 7.33 21.31 0.92
N LEU A 303 7.90 20.50 1.81
CA LEU A 303 7.14 19.46 2.53
C LEU A 303 6.06 20.05 3.44
N LEU A 304 6.34 21.15 4.13
CA LEU A 304 5.35 21.76 5.02
C LEU A 304 4.13 22.32 4.25
N PRO A 305 4.29 23.21 3.25
CA PRO A 305 3.11 23.68 2.50
C PRO A 305 2.42 22.57 1.70
N LEU A 306 3.17 21.62 1.16
CA LEU A 306 2.59 20.47 0.46
C LEU A 306 1.76 19.59 1.42
N GLY A 307 2.30 19.29 2.60
CA GLY A 307 1.59 18.52 3.61
C GLY A 307 0.32 19.22 4.09
N LEU A 308 0.40 20.51 4.40
CA LEU A 308 -0.77 21.28 4.81
C LEU A 308 -1.84 21.36 3.70
N LEU A 309 -1.43 21.54 2.44
CA LEU A 309 -2.35 21.52 1.32
C LEU A 309 -3.03 20.15 1.18
N LEU A 310 -2.29 19.06 1.36
CA LEU A 310 -2.84 17.71 1.34
C LEU A 310 -3.78 17.45 2.54
N ALA A 311 -3.48 18.04 3.72
CA ALA A 311 -4.38 17.94 4.85
C ALA A 311 -5.72 18.64 4.59
N LEU A 312 -5.72 19.77 3.90
CA LEU A 312 -6.95 20.47 3.49
C LEU A 312 -7.79 19.63 2.51
N CYS A 313 -7.17 18.69 1.78
CA CYS A 313 -7.90 17.80 0.87
C CYS A 313 -8.85 16.82 1.59
N MET A 314 -8.77 16.68 2.94
CA MET A 314 -9.80 15.94 3.68
C MET A 314 -11.20 16.53 3.49
N HIS A 315 -11.31 17.85 3.30
CA HIS A 315 -12.57 18.54 3.04
C HIS A 315 -13.13 18.33 1.63
N LEU A 316 -12.45 17.57 0.76
CA LEU A 316 -12.99 17.14 -0.53
C LEU A 316 -14.18 16.18 -0.37
N PHE A 317 -14.24 15.49 0.77
CA PHE A 317 -15.35 14.62 1.13
C PHE A 317 -16.20 15.32 2.22
N LYS A 318 -17.51 15.37 2.02
CA LYS A 318 -18.43 15.97 3.00
C LYS A 318 -18.50 15.16 4.29
N ASP A 319 -18.44 13.83 4.13
CA ASP A 319 -18.55 12.88 5.23
C ASP A 319 -17.77 11.59 4.96
N ASN A 320 -17.82 10.66 5.92
CA ASN A 320 -17.16 9.36 5.80
C ASN A 320 -17.73 8.51 4.64
N ILE A 321 -19.02 8.67 4.34
CA ILE A 321 -19.70 7.87 3.31
C ILE A 321 -19.13 8.22 1.94
N GLU A 322 -19.00 9.50 1.60
CA GLU A 322 -18.36 9.94 0.34
C GLU A 322 -16.90 9.45 0.24
N GLY A 323 -16.16 9.45 1.37
CA GLY A 323 -14.80 8.90 1.42
C GLY A 323 -14.75 7.40 1.14
N LEU A 324 -15.68 6.63 1.68
CA LEU A 324 -15.81 5.19 1.42
C LEU A 324 -16.28 4.91 -0.02
N GLU A 325 -17.22 5.67 -0.54
CA GLU A 325 -17.64 5.58 -1.94
C GLU A 325 -16.47 5.85 -2.90
N PHE A 326 -15.68 6.88 -2.61
CA PHE A 326 -14.45 7.12 -3.38
C PHE A 326 -13.50 5.92 -3.30
N ALA A 327 -13.25 5.39 -2.12
CA ALA A 327 -12.30 4.31 -1.89
C ALA A 327 -12.70 2.99 -2.56
N PHE A 328 -14.01 2.67 -2.61
CA PHE A 328 -14.49 1.36 -3.05
C PHE A 328 -15.24 1.36 -4.39
N ILE A 329 -15.70 2.52 -4.87
CA ILE A 329 -16.40 2.63 -6.15
C ILE A 329 -15.51 3.34 -7.18
N THR A 330 -15.00 4.52 -6.82
CA THR A 330 -14.24 5.37 -7.77
C THR A 330 -12.78 4.91 -7.91
N TRP A 331 -12.10 4.67 -6.78
CA TRP A 331 -10.68 4.31 -6.77
C TRP A 331 -10.34 3.02 -7.53
N PRO A 332 -11.11 1.92 -7.47
CA PRO A 332 -10.77 0.71 -8.21
C PRO A 332 -10.63 0.96 -9.72
N THR A 333 -11.51 1.75 -10.31
CA THR A 333 -11.43 2.10 -11.74
C THR A 333 -10.28 3.09 -12.01
N LEU A 334 -10.23 4.18 -11.24
CA LEU A 334 -9.24 5.24 -11.41
C LEU A 334 -7.82 4.72 -11.12
N GLY A 335 -7.65 3.95 -10.04
CA GLY A 335 -6.37 3.35 -9.65
C GLY A 335 -5.83 2.44 -10.74
N LEU A 336 -6.62 1.46 -11.19
CA LEU A 336 -6.22 0.55 -12.28
C LEU A 336 -5.86 1.31 -13.57
N LEU A 337 -6.61 2.35 -13.93
CA LEU A 337 -6.31 3.16 -15.11
C LEU A 337 -4.94 3.86 -14.95
N LEU A 338 -4.69 4.51 -13.82
CA LEU A 338 -3.40 5.17 -13.55
C LEU A 338 -2.25 4.18 -13.54
N GLU A 339 -2.45 2.99 -12.97
CA GLU A 339 -1.45 1.92 -12.91
C GLU A 339 -1.07 1.42 -14.30
N VAL A 340 -2.05 1.24 -15.19
CA VAL A 340 -1.80 0.86 -16.59
C VAL A 340 -1.01 1.95 -17.33
N ILE A 341 -1.38 3.23 -17.12
CA ILE A 341 -0.66 4.37 -17.72
C ILE A 341 0.79 4.41 -17.23
N ILE A 342 1.02 4.35 -15.93
CA ILE A 342 2.35 4.40 -15.31
C ILE A 342 3.19 3.21 -15.79
N PHE A 343 2.61 2.02 -15.84
CA PHE A 343 3.30 0.83 -16.33
C PHE A 343 3.70 0.97 -17.81
N GLY A 344 2.80 1.45 -18.65
CA GLY A 344 3.09 1.72 -20.07
C GLY A 344 4.23 2.72 -20.28
N GLN A 345 4.22 3.82 -19.51
CA GLN A 345 5.29 4.83 -19.52
C GLN A 345 6.62 4.25 -19.04
N PHE A 346 6.61 3.43 -17.97
CA PHE A 346 7.81 2.75 -17.47
C PHE A 346 8.41 1.80 -18.52
N LEU A 347 7.58 1.00 -19.19
CA LEU A 347 8.04 0.12 -20.27
C LEU A 347 8.64 0.90 -21.44
N TRP A 348 8.06 2.03 -21.78
CA TRP A 348 8.59 2.90 -22.85
C TRP A 348 9.98 3.44 -22.50
N ILE A 349 10.13 4.01 -21.28
CA ILE A 349 11.41 4.53 -20.80
C ILE A 349 12.46 3.41 -20.85
N LYS A 350 12.14 2.22 -20.36
CA LYS A 350 13.03 1.05 -20.36
C LYS A 350 13.47 0.64 -21.76
N ARG A 351 12.57 0.63 -22.74
CA ARG A 351 12.87 0.30 -24.15
C ARG A 351 13.80 1.34 -24.78
N LYS A 352 13.54 2.62 -24.60
CA LYS A 352 14.37 3.70 -25.18
C LYS A 352 15.80 3.67 -24.66
N GLN A 353 16.01 3.42 -23.38
CA GLN A 353 17.33 3.32 -22.79
C GLN A 353 18.09 2.05 -23.23
N THR A 354 17.37 0.96 -23.54
CA THR A 354 17.98 -0.28 -24.05
C THR A 354 18.42 -0.13 -25.50
N GLY A 355 17.69 0.63 -26.33
CA GLY A 355 18.04 0.90 -27.72
C GLY A 355 19.26 1.83 -27.88
N SER A 356 19.40 2.83 -27.04
CA SER A 356 20.56 3.76 -27.06
C SER A 356 21.89 3.10 -26.68
N GLY A 357 21.85 2.05 -25.86
CA GLY A 357 23.07 1.30 -25.46
C GLY A 357 23.63 0.36 -26.53
N LYS A 358 22.80 -0.10 -27.50
CA LYS A 358 23.27 -0.91 -28.64
C LYS A 358 23.99 -0.08 -29.69
N GLY A 359 23.50 1.09 -30.02
CA GLY A 359 24.14 1.96 -31.03
C GLY A 359 25.52 2.51 -30.63
N SER A 360 25.83 2.58 -29.32
CA SER A 360 27.15 3.00 -28.83
C SER A 360 28.22 1.87 -28.88
N LYS A 361 27.81 0.61 -28.75
CA LYS A 361 28.72 -0.53 -28.88
C LYS A 361 29.09 -0.82 -30.33
N ASP A 362 28.16 -0.68 -31.26
CA ASP A 362 28.45 -0.90 -32.70
C ASP A 362 29.35 0.21 -33.26
N ARG A 363 29.27 1.45 -32.77
CA ARG A 363 30.18 2.52 -33.18
C ARG A 363 31.62 2.37 -32.63
N LYS A 364 31.84 1.64 -31.53
CA LYS A 364 33.17 1.36 -31.00
C LYS A 364 33.86 0.19 -31.73
N ASN A 365 33.06 -0.77 -32.22
CA ASN A 365 33.62 -1.92 -33.01
C ASN A 365 33.87 -1.60 -34.48
N VAL A 366 33.40 -0.46 -35.00
CA VAL A 366 33.68 -0.01 -36.38
C VAL A 366 34.94 0.90 -36.43
N LYS A 367 35.49 1.30 -35.26
CA LYS A 367 36.70 2.14 -35.17
C LYS A 367 37.93 1.41 -34.62
N ALA A 368 37.85 0.10 -34.44
CA ALA A 368 38.97 -0.80 -34.16
C ALA A 368 39.18 -1.72 -35.37
#